data_8e46a8a342db6d45db6b0f86085f3107
#
_entry.id   8e46a8a342db6d45db6b0f86085f3107
#
_cell.length_a   1.000
_cell.length_b   1.000
_cell.length_c   1.000
_cell.angle_alpha   90.00
_cell.angle_beta   90.00
_cell.angle_gamma   90.00
#
_symmetry.space_group_name_H-M   'P 1'
#
loop_
_entity.id
_entity.type
_entity.pdbx_description
1 polymer ?
#
loop_
_entity_poly.entity_id
_entity_poly.type
_entity_poly.pdbx_seq_one_letter_code
_entity_poly.pdbx_strand_id
1 'polypeptide(L)'
;AQLSGDQQQREALARALVFEPQLVLMDEPLGALDKQLREHMQMEIKHIHQRLGVTVVYVTHDQGEALTMSDRVAVFHQGEIQQIAAPRTLYEEPSNTFVANFIGENNRISGRLLSRAGERCVVELARGEKVEALAVNVGQPGEPVTLSIRPERVRLNAASESCANRFSGRVEEFIYLGDHVRVRLEVCGKADFFVKQPIAELDPAL
;
A
#
# COMPACT_ATOMS: atom_id res chain seq x y z
N ALA A 1 -13.26 -26.10 -30.48
CA ALA A 1 -12.83 -24.71 -30.33
C ALA A 1 -12.17 -24.60 -28.94
N GLN A 2 -10.99 -24.03 -28.85
CA GLN A 2 -10.37 -23.73 -27.55
C GLN A 2 -11.03 -22.45 -27.02
N LEU A 3 -11.41 -22.45 -25.76
CA LEU A 3 -11.90 -21.26 -25.05
C LEU A 3 -10.78 -20.23 -24.93
N SER A 4 -11.11 -18.94 -25.00
CA SER A 4 -10.16 -17.89 -24.63
C SER A 4 -9.81 -17.96 -23.13
N GLY A 5 -8.71 -17.33 -22.71
CA GLY A 5 -8.33 -17.32 -21.29
C GLY A 5 -9.43 -16.77 -20.38
N ASP A 6 -10.11 -15.70 -20.81
CA ASP A 6 -11.29 -15.15 -20.12
C ASP A 6 -12.42 -16.17 -19.99
N GLN A 7 -12.76 -16.87 -21.10
CA GLN A 7 -13.82 -17.89 -21.09
C GLN A 7 -13.47 -19.07 -20.17
N GLN A 8 -12.21 -19.49 -20.15
CA GLN A 8 -11.75 -20.55 -19.25
C GLN A 8 -11.88 -20.14 -17.78
N GLN A 9 -11.55 -18.87 -17.47
CA GLN A 9 -11.66 -18.35 -16.12
C GLN A 9 -13.13 -18.24 -15.65
N ARG A 10 -14.01 -17.73 -16.51
CA ARG A 10 -15.45 -17.69 -16.22
C ARG A 10 -16.05 -19.07 -16.07
N GLU A 11 -15.63 -20.02 -16.89
CA GLU A 11 -16.06 -21.43 -16.76
C GLU A 11 -15.63 -22.03 -15.42
N ALA A 12 -14.37 -21.83 -15.01
CA ALA A 12 -13.87 -22.31 -13.74
C ALA A 12 -14.62 -21.71 -12.55
N LEU A 13 -14.91 -20.39 -12.61
CA LEU A 13 -15.71 -19.71 -11.60
C LEU A 13 -17.15 -20.23 -11.54
N ALA A 14 -17.81 -20.37 -12.70
CA ALA A 14 -19.16 -20.92 -12.78
C ALA A 14 -19.22 -22.35 -12.22
N ARG A 15 -18.25 -23.19 -12.54
CA ARG A 15 -18.14 -24.56 -12.03
C ARG A 15 -17.96 -24.60 -10.51
N ALA A 16 -17.19 -23.66 -9.93
CA ALA A 16 -17.01 -23.57 -8.49
C ALA A 16 -18.27 -23.13 -7.75
N LEU A 17 -19.17 -22.37 -8.41
CA LEU A 17 -20.36 -21.78 -7.80
C LEU A 17 -21.65 -22.57 -8.05
N VAL A 18 -21.69 -23.46 -9.04
CA VAL A 18 -22.92 -24.16 -9.46
C VAL A 18 -23.53 -25.01 -8.36
N PHE A 19 -22.76 -25.47 -7.40
CA PHE A 19 -23.21 -26.28 -6.27
C PHE A 19 -23.60 -25.45 -5.02
N GLU A 20 -23.70 -24.13 -5.16
CA GLU A 20 -24.04 -23.19 -4.06
C GLU A 20 -23.20 -23.42 -2.80
N PRO A 21 -21.87 -23.40 -2.91
CA PRO A 21 -20.97 -23.66 -1.78
C PRO A 21 -21.08 -22.56 -0.73
N GLN A 22 -20.82 -22.89 0.54
CA GLN A 22 -20.68 -21.91 1.61
C GLN A 22 -19.35 -21.20 1.58
N LEU A 23 -18.32 -21.84 1.01
CA LEU A 23 -16.93 -21.34 0.93
C LEU A 23 -16.33 -21.67 -0.44
N VAL A 24 -15.75 -20.69 -1.07
CA VAL A 24 -14.95 -20.83 -2.30
C VAL A 24 -13.49 -20.50 -2.02
N LEU A 25 -12.60 -21.36 -2.45
CA LEU A 25 -11.14 -21.15 -2.39
C LEU A 25 -10.64 -20.81 -3.79
N MET A 26 -9.94 -19.69 -3.92
CA MET A 26 -9.35 -19.24 -5.18
C MET A 26 -7.85 -19.03 -4.97
N ASP A 27 -7.03 -19.73 -5.74
CA ASP A 27 -5.57 -19.62 -5.70
C ASP A 27 -5.07 -18.98 -6.98
N GLU A 28 -4.60 -17.75 -6.89
CA GLU A 28 -4.11 -16.91 -8.01
C GLU A 28 -5.00 -16.94 -9.27
N PRO A 29 -6.32 -16.79 -9.17
CA PRO A 29 -7.22 -17.05 -10.28
C PRO A 29 -7.03 -16.09 -11.47
N LEU A 30 -6.45 -14.91 -11.27
CA LEU A 30 -6.27 -13.89 -12.30
C LEU A 30 -4.82 -13.72 -12.78
N GLY A 31 -3.90 -14.54 -12.28
CA GLY A 31 -2.45 -14.38 -12.53
C GLY A 31 -2.04 -14.47 -14.02
N ALA A 32 -2.77 -15.24 -14.83
CA ALA A 32 -2.47 -15.42 -16.26
C ALA A 32 -3.11 -14.38 -17.20
N LEU A 33 -3.91 -13.43 -16.66
CA LEU A 33 -4.65 -12.45 -17.45
C LEU A 33 -3.83 -11.15 -17.67
N ASP A 34 -4.05 -10.52 -18.81
CA ASP A 34 -3.56 -9.15 -19.04
C ASP A 34 -4.21 -8.14 -18.08
N LYS A 35 -3.65 -6.94 -17.98
CA LYS A 35 -4.05 -5.95 -16.99
C LYS A 35 -5.53 -5.55 -17.13
N GLN A 36 -5.99 -5.25 -18.34
CA GLN A 36 -7.35 -4.77 -18.57
C GLN A 36 -8.39 -5.85 -18.24
N LEU A 37 -8.13 -7.07 -18.68
CA LEU A 37 -9.00 -8.21 -18.43
C LEU A 37 -9.01 -8.57 -16.94
N ARG A 38 -7.87 -8.49 -16.26
CA ARG A 38 -7.74 -8.70 -14.82
C ARG A 38 -8.60 -7.72 -14.03
N GLU A 39 -8.50 -6.41 -14.30
CA GLU A 39 -9.31 -5.38 -13.66
C GLU A 39 -10.83 -5.63 -13.86
N HIS A 40 -11.23 -6.04 -15.06
CA HIS A 40 -12.61 -6.39 -15.34
C HIS A 40 -13.08 -7.61 -14.52
N MET A 41 -12.30 -8.69 -14.51
CA MET A 41 -12.63 -9.92 -13.78
C MET A 41 -12.65 -9.72 -12.26
N GLN A 42 -11.80 -8.87 -11.71
CA GLN A 42 -11.84 -8.47 -10.29
C GLN A 42 -13.23 -7.93 -9.92
N MET A 43 -13.75 -7.01 -10.73
CA MET A 43 -15.06 -6.42 -10.48
C MET A 43 -16.19 -7.45 -10.64
N GLU A 44 -16.10 -8.35 -11.62
CA GLU A 44 -17.09 -9.42 -11.80
C GLU A 44 -17.13 -10.36 -10.59
N ILE A 45 -15.97 -10.84 -10.12
CA ILE A 45 -15.87 -11.71 -8.95
C ILE A 45 -16.44 -11.00 -7.72
N LYS A 46 -16.11 -9.73 -7.50
CA LYS A 46 -16.63 -8.94 -6.39
C LYS A 46 -18.16 -8.81 -6.43
N HIS A 47 -18.73 -8.52 -7.59
CA HIS A 47 -20.19 -8.44 -7.77
C HIS A 47 -20.88 -9.78 -7.52
N ILE A 48 -20.29 -10.88 -7.99
CA ILE A 48 -20.80 -12.24 -7.74
C ILE A 48 -20.79 -12.55 -6.24
N HIS A 49 -19.66 -12.29 -5.57
CA HIS A 49 -19.52 -12.44 -4.12
C HIS A 49 -20.62 -11.66 -3.36
N GLN A 50 -20.80 -10.38 -3.67
CA GLN A 50 -21.80 -9.53 -3.02
C GLN A 50 -23.23 -10.01 -3.25
N ARG A 51 -23.52 -10.51 -4.45
CA ARG A 51 -24.86 -11.00 -4.82
C ARG A 51 -25.22 -12.35 -4.22
N LEU A 52 -24.25 -13.27 -4.14
CA LEU A 52 -24.45 -14.60 -3.63
C LEU A 52 -24.25 -14.73 -2.12
N GLY A 53 -23.52 -13.81 -1.49
CA GLY A 53 -23.19 -13.85 -0.08
C GLY A 53 -22.28 -15.03 0.32
N VAL A 54 -21.58 -15.64 -0.64
CA VAL A 54 -20.68 -16.77 -0.42
C VAL A 54 -19.37 -16.28 0.20
N THR A 55 -18.84 -17.02 1.16
CA THR A 55 -17.50 -16.72 1.70
C THR A 55 -16.42 -17.08 0.67
N VAL A 56 -15.49 -16.16 0.41
CA VAL A 56 -14.38 -16.40 -0.53
C VAL A 56 -13.06 -16.24 0.21
N VAL A 57 -12.18 -17.23 0.11
CA VAL A 57 -10.76 -17.11 0.45
C VAL A 57 -9.98 -16.99 -0.85
N TYR A 58 -9.38 -15.84 -1.06
CA TYR A 58 -8.68 -15.48 -2.28
C TYR A 58 -7.18 -15.33 -2.00
N VAL A 59 -6.37 -16.16 -2.63
CA VAL A 59 -4.89 -16.09 -2.54
C VAL A 59 -4.35 -15.35 -3.74
N THR A 60 -3.52 -14.35 -3.51
CA THR A 60 -2.87 -13.58 -4.57
C THR A 60 -1.53 -13.02 -4.09
N HIS A 61 -0.61 -12.79 -5.00
CA HIS A 61 0.60 -11.98 -4.78
C HIS A 61 0.41 -10.53 -5.29
N ASP A 62 -0.70 -10.22 -5.95
CA ASP A 62 -1.02 -8.86 -6.41
C ASP A 62 -1.69 -8.06 -5.30
N GLN A 63 -1.00 -7.02 -4.85
CA GLN A 63 -1.47 -6.13 -3.77
C GLN A 63 -2.72 -5.35 -4.19
N GLY A 64 -2.82 -4.97 -5.46
CA GLY A 64 -3.99 -4.29 -6.02
C GLY A 64 -5.24 -5.14 -5.90
N GLU A 65 -5.16 -6.43 -6.25
CA GLU A 65 -6.25 -7.40 -6.09
C GLU A 65 -6.67 -7.49 -4.63
N ALA A 66 -5.72 -7.74 -3.73
CA ALA A 66 -5.99 -7.88 -2.30
C ALA A 66 -6.70 -6.65 -1.72
N LEU A 67 -6.22 -5.44 -2.04
CA LEU A 67 -6.77 -4.19 -1.51
C LEU A 67 -8.14 -3.82 -2.12
N THR A 68 -8.39 -4.22 -3.38
CA THR A 68 -9.60 -3.80 -4.11
C THR A 68 -10.80 -4.74 -3.86
N MET A 69 -10.52 -6.04 -3.73
CA MET A 69 -11.56 -7.06 -3.71
C MET A 69 -11.98 -7.49 -2.30
N SER A 70 -11.07 -7.45 -1.34
CA SER A 70 -11.25 -8.11 -0.05
C SER A 70 -11.90 -7.23 1.01
N ASP A 71 -12.69 -7.82 1.90
CA ASP A 71 -13.17 -7.17 3.14
C ASP A 71 -12.08 -7.19 4.22
N ARG A 72 -11.25 -8.24 4.22
CA ARG A 72 -10.09 -8.41 5.10
C ARG A 72 -8.94 -9.03 4.33
N VAL A 73 -7.74 -8.54 4.58
CA VAL A 73 -6.50 -9.07 3.98
C VAL A 73 -5.61 -9.62 5.09
N ALA A 74 -5.10 -10.83 4.87
CA ALA A 74 -4.08 -11.46 5.71
C ALA A 74 -2.72 -11.41 4.97
N VAL A 75 -1.73 -10.75 5.54
CA VAL A 75 -0.35 -10.72 5.02
C VAL A 75 0.45 -11.83 5.65
N PHE A 76 0.96 -12.73 4.81
CA PHE A 76 1.81 -13.85 5.23
C PHE A 76 3.28 -13.58 4.94
N HIS A 77 4.14 -13.99 5.87
CA HIS A 77 5.58 -13.99 5.68
C HIS A 77 6.21 -15.15 6.45
N GLN A 78 7.01 -15.96 5.79
CA GLN A 78 7.70 -17.12 6.39
C GLN A 78 6.79 -18.08 7.17
N GLY A 79 5.57 -18.32 6.66
CA GLY A 79 4.59 -19.20 7.30
C GLY A 79 3.78 -18.57 8.44
N GLU A 80 4.02 -17.31 8.76
CA GLU A 80 3.33 -16.58 9.82
C GLU A 80 2.47 -15.44 9.28
N ILE A 81 1.34 -15.20 9.95
CA ILE A 81 0.49 -14.06 9.67
C ILE A 81 1.09 -12.81 10.33
N GLN A 82 1.50 -11.85 9.53
CA GLN A 82 2.07 -10.58 10.00
C GLN A 82 0.98 -9.58 10.42
N GLN A 83 -0.13 -9.56 9.71
CA GLN A 83 -1.30 -8.72 10.02
C GLN A 83 -2.52 -9.25 9.30
N ILE A 84 -3.71 -9.15 9.96
CA ILE A 84 -5.01 -9.31 9.33
C ILE A 84 -5.82 -8.06 9.63
N ALA A 85 -6.23 -7.34 8.59
CA ALA A 85 -7.01 -6.11 8.74
C ALA A 85 -7.87 -5.82 7.51
N ALA A 86 -8.79 -4.87 7.63
CA ALA A 86 -9.43 -4.27 6.46
C ALA A 86 -8.37 -3.59 5.57
N PRO A 87 -8.56 -3.54 4.24
CA PRO A 87 -7.61 -2.95 3.30
C PRO A 87 -7.10 -1.58 3.71
N ARG A 88 -7.99 -0.69 4.12
CA ARG A 88 -7.64 0.67 4.57
C ARG A 88 -6.71 0.65 5.79
N THR A 89 -7.05 -0.13 6.82
CA THR A 89 -6.23 -0.25 8.04
C THR A 89 -4.87 -0.84 7.71
N LEU A 90 -4.82 -1.86 6.85
CA LEU A 90 -3.58 -2.49 6.42
C LEU A 90 -2.63 -1.50 5.71
N TYR A 91 -3.21 -0.59 4.92
CA TYR A 91 -2.47 0.41 4.16
C TYR A 91 -2.01 1.59 5.02
N GLU A 92 -2.90 2.12 5.88
CA GLU A 92 -2.64 3.33 6.68
C GLU A 92 -1.91 3.02 7.99
N GLU A 93 -2.13 1.85 8.59
CA GLU A 93 -1.64 1.45 9.91
C GLU A 93 -0.96 0.07 9.87
N PRO A 94 0.08 -0.11 9.03
CA PRO A 94 0.80 -1.37 8.96
C PRO A 94 1.46 -1.70 10.31
N SER A 95 1.25 -2.92 10.81
CA SER A 95 1.71 -3.35 12.14
C SER A 95 3.23 -3.42 12.28
N ASN A 96 3.96 -3.56 11.17
CA ASN A 96 5.42 -3.61 11.15
C ASN A 96 5.99 -3.15 9.80
N THR A 97 7.31 -3.02 9.75
CA THR A 97 8.04 -2.56 8.56
C THR A 97 7.87 -3.49 7.36
N PHE A 98 7.70 -4.80 7.59
CA PHE A 98 7.48 -5.76 6.51
C PHE A 98 6.13 -5.47 5.81
N VAL A 99 5.04 -5.38 6.58
CA VAL A 99 3.71 -5.07 6.05
C VAL A 99 3.70 -3.71 5.35
N ALA A 100 4.33 -2.69 5.94
CA ALA A 100 4.43 -1.37 5.34
C ALA A 100 5.09 -1.38 3.94
N ASN A 101 6.13 -2.21 3.76
CA ASN A 101 6.83 -2.35 2.49
C ASN A 101 6.11 -3.29 1.51
N PHE A 102 5.43 -4.31 2.04
CA PHE A 102 4.72 -5.28 1.21
C PHE A 102 3.47 -4.67 0.57
N ILE A 103 2.77 -3.79 1.28
CA ILE A 103 1.52 -3.17 0.83
C ILE A 103 1.78 -1.80 0.14
N GLY A 104 2.54 -1.79 -0.93
CA GLY A 104 2.79 -0.59 -1.72
C GLY A 104 4.12 0.10 -1.44
N GLU A 105 4.41 1.11 -2.24
CA GLU A 105 5.64 1.90 -2.11
C GLU A 105 5.71 2.65 -0.78
N ASN A 106 6.91 2.75 -0.21
CA ASN A 106 7.09 3.31 1.10
C ASN A 106 8.46 3.97 1.28
N ASN A 107 8.48 5.21 1.74
CA ASN A 107 9.69 5.87 2.20
C ASN A 107 9.95 5.50 3.65
N ARG A 108 11.17 5.13 3.98
CA ARG A 108 11.59 4.80 5.34
C ARG A 108 12.70 5.72 5.79
N ILE A 109 12.56 6.26 6.98
CA ILE A 109 13.59 7.08 7.63
C ILE A 109 13.83 6.52 9.02
N SER A 110 15.08 6.22 9.35
CA SER A 110 15.45 5.76 10.69
C SER A 110 15.62 6.95 11.62
N GLY A 111 15.20 6.78 12.87
CA GLY A 111 15.33 7.79 13.91
C GLY A 111 15.32 7.19 15.29
N ARG A 112 15.31 8.03 16.30
CA ARG A 112 15.22 7.67 17.72
C ARG A 112 13.95 8.25 18.31
N LEU A 113 13.18 7.43 19.01
CA LEU A 113 11.97 7.88 19.70
C LEU A 113 12.35 8.85 20.81
N LEU A 114 11.86 10.08 20.79
CA LEU A 114 12.06 11.07 21.86
C LEU A 114 10.94 11.02 22.88
N SER A 115 9.69 10.97 22.42
CA SER A 115 8.52 10.95 23.29
C SER A 115 7.34 10.29 22.63
N ARG A 116 6.40 9.81 23.44
CA ARG A 116 5.11 9.29 23.00
C ARG A 116 4.00 9.92 23.84
N ALA A 117 2.94 10.38 23.18
CA ALA A 117 1.74 10.91 23.81
C ALA A 117 0.50 10.32 23.10
N GLY A 118 -0.09 9.29 23.70
CA GLY A 118 -1.21 8.55 23.11
C GLY A 118 -0.82 7.88 21.78
N GLU A 119 -1.54 8.26 20.73
CA GLU A 119 -1.32 7.75 19.36
C GLU A 119 -0.25 8.51 18.58
N ARG A 120 0.36 9.54 19.15
CA ARG A 120 1.42 10.33 18.52
C ARG A 120 2.76 10.15 19.19
N CYS A 121 3.81 10.29 18.41
CA CYS A 121 5.19 10.27 18.89
C CYS A 121 6.02 11.34 18.20
N VAL A 122 7.13 11.71 18.84
CA VAL A 122 8.15 12.57 18.28
C VAL A 122 9.42 11.74 18.10
N VAL A 123 9.98 11.78 16.92
CA VAL A 123 11.17 11.03 16.52
C VAL A 123 12.26 12.03 16.11
N GLU A 124 13.47 11.83 16.60
CA GLU A 124 14.65 12.58 16.19
C GLU A 124 15.39 11.82 15.08
N LEU A 125 15.68 12.51 13.99
CA LEU A 125 16.45 11.98 12.86
C LEU A 125 17.95 12.16 13.09
N ALA A 126 18.76 11.54 12.23
CA ALA A 126 20.21 11.52 12.37
C ALA A 126 20.90 12.91 12.40
N ARG A 127 20.27 13.93 11.81
CA ARG A 127 20.78 15.31 11.78
C ARG A 127 20.16 16.22 12.84
N GLY A 128 19.35 15.65 13.76
CA GLY A 128 18.68 16.38 14.84
C GLY A 128 17.32 16.96 14.49
N GLU A 129 16.81 16.75 13.26
CA GLU A 129 15.44 17.13 12.92
C GLU A 129 14.43 16.31 13.72
N LYS A 130 13.33 16.95 14.12
CA LYS A 130 12.23 16.28 14.85
C LYS A 130 11.03 16.08 13.95
N VAL A 131 10.46 14.90 14.00
CA VAL A 131 9.30 14.48 13.21
C VAL A 131 8.17 14.05 14.14
N GLU A 132 7.00 14.60 13.94
CA GLU A 132 5.77 14.10 14.54
C GLU A 132 5.20 12.98 13.69
N ALA A 133 4.87 11.86 14.30
CA ALA A 133 4.34 10.68 13.63
C ALA A 133 3.25 9.98 14.44
N LEU A 134 2.50 9.10 13.78
CA LEU A 134 1.61 8.15 14.43
C LEU A 134 2.45 7.07 15.12
N ALA A 135 2.11 6.75 16.35
CA ALA A 135 2.84 5.78 17.15
C ALA A 135 2.25 4.37 16.93
N VAL A 136 2.77 3.63 15.94
CA VAL A 136 2.37 2.24 15.67
C VAL A 136 3.48 1.31 16.17
N ASN A 137 3.17 0.48 17.16
CA ASN A 137 4.10 -0.50 17.74
C ASN A 137 5.49 0.08 18.10
N VAL A 138 5.52 1.30 18.66
CA VAL A 138 6.76 1.93 19.10
C VAL A 138 7.12 1.49 20.53
N GLY A 139 8.40 1.34 20.80
CA GLY A 139 8.94 0.99 22.13
C GLY A 139 9.01 2.18 23.08
N GLN A 140 10.08 2.23 23.87
CA GLN A 140 10.30 3.27 24.89
C GLN A 140 11.11 4.46 24.29
N PRO A 141 10.95 5.66 24.87
CA PRO A 141 11.82 6.80 24.51
C PRO A 141 13.30 6.42 24.60
N GLY A 142 14.07 6.81 23.59
CA GLY A 142 15.47 6.46 23.41
C GLY A 142 15.72 5.27 22.47
N GLU A 143 14.72 4.46 22.16
CA GLU A 143 14.87 3.32 21.26
C GLU A 143 14.90 3.74 19.79
N PRO A 144 15.58 2.94 18.94
CA PRO A 144 15.56 3.16 17.48
C PRO A 144 14.18 2.83 16.93
N VAL A 145 13.72 3.69 16.01
CA VAL A 145 12.44 3.51 15.30
C VAL A 145 12.62 3.76 13.82
N THR A 146 11.70 3.21 13.04
CA THR A 146 11.60 3.47 11.59
C THR A 146 10.32 4.23 11.32
N LEU A 147 10.45 5.44 10.79
CA LEU A 147 9.34 6.19 10.20
C LEU A 147 9.01 5.65 8.82
N SER A 148 7.73 5.60 8.53
CA SER A 148 7.17 5.12 7.28
C SER A 148 6.23 6.19 6.73
N ILE A 149 6.42 6.57 5.46
CA ILE A 149 5.52 7.50 4.77
C ILE A 149 5.33 7.10 3.31
N ARG A 150 4.08 7.09 2.88
CA ARG A 150 3.74 6.81 1.49
C ARG A 150 4.17 7.96 0.57
N PRO A 151 4.70 7.67 -0.64
CA PRO A 151 5.10 8.71 -1.60
C PRO A 151 4.00 9.71 -1.95
N GLU A 152 2.76 9.27 -2.05
CA GLU A 152 1.59 10.11 -2.34
C GLU A 152 1.10 10.96 -1.15
N ARG A 153 1.64 10.73 0.06
CA ARG A 153 1.37 11.55 1.26
C ARG A 153 2.35 12.70 1.42
N VAL A 154 3.37 12.75 0.59
CA VAL A 154 4.37 13.82 0.59
C VAL A 154 3.98 14.87 -0.44
N ARG A 155 4.08 16.13 -0.09
CA ARG A 155 3.81 17.26 -0.97
C ARG A 155 5.07 18.06 -1.22
N LEU A 156 5.34 18.40 -2.47
CA LEU A 156 6.40 19.32 -2.86
C LEU A 156 5.90 20.76 -2.73
N ASN A 157 6.77 21.64 -2.25
CA ASN A 157 6.52 23.08 -2.17
C ASN A 157 5.16 23.47 -1.53
N ALA A 158 4.61 22.64 -0.64
CA ALA A 158 3.36 22.93 0.01
C ALA A 158 3.44 24.22 0.85
N ALA A 159 2.37 25.01 0.81
CA ALA A 159 2.23 26.19 1.63
C ALA A 159 2.42 25.85 3.12
N SER A 160 3.03 26.78 3.85
CA SER A 160 3.62 26.55 5.17
C SER A 160 2.66 26.07 6.25
N GLU A 161 1.38 26.36 6.15
CA GLU A 161 0.43 26.14 7.25
C GLU A 161 -0.24 24.77 7.26
N SER A 162 -0.05 23.95 6.22
CA SER A 162 -0.80 22.70 6.04
C SER A 162 -0.09 21.42 6.47
N CYS A 163 1.22 21.48 6.82
CA CYS A 163 2.03 20.29 7.11
C CYS A 163 2.68 20.36 8.48
N ALA A 164 2.51 19.30 9.30
CA ALA A 164 3.14 19.18 10.62
C ALA A 164 4.66 19.00 10.52
N ASN A 165 5.13 18.30 9.49
CA ASN A 165 6.55 18.05 9.26
C ASN A 165 7.00 18.68 7.94
N ARG A 166 8.24 19.23 7.92
CA ARG A 166 8.83 19.85 6.75
C ARG A 166 10.30 19.58 6.70
N PHE A 167 10.76 19.34 5.49
CA PHE A 167 12.17 19.08 5.21
C PHE A 167 12.54 19.78 3.91
N SER A 168 13.76 20.27 3.86
CA SER A 168 14.41 20.65 2.61
C SER A 168 14.97 19.39 1.96
N GLY A 169 14.77 19.24 0.67
CA GLY A 169 15.30 18.14 -0.11
C GLY A 169 15.86 18.64 -1.43
N ARG A 170 16.75 17.86 -2.04
CA ARG A 170 17.26 18.09 -3.37
C ARG A 170 16.62 17.14 -4.35
N VAL A 171 16.06 17.66 -5.44
CA VAL A 171 15.52 16.85 -6.52
C VAL A 171 16.68 16.20 -7.27
N GLU A 172 16.62 14.89 -7.43
CA GLU A 172 17.61 14.09 -8.17
C GLU A 172 17.07 13.65 -9.54
N GLU A 173 15.78 13.32 -9.61
CA GLU A 173 15.21 12.76 -10.82
C GLU A 173 13.70 12.94 -10.88
N PHE A 174 13.17 13.15 -12.10
CA PHE A 174 11.75 13.10 -12.43
C PHE A 174 11.48 11.91 -13.33
N ILE A 175 10.53 11.07 -12.94
CA ILE A 175 10.10 9.89 -13.72
C ILE A 175 8.63 10.07 -14.05
N TYR A 176 8.34 10.28 -15.33
CA TYR A 176 6.97 10.44 -15.84
C TYR A 176 6.31 9.07 -16.04
N LEU A 177 5.17 8.82 -15.40
CA LEU A 177 4.46 7.53 -15.42
C LEU A 177 3.05 7.62 -16.06
N GLY A 178 2.75 8.72 -16.73
CA GLY A 178 1.50 8.93 -17.46
C GLY A 178 0.42 9.65 -16.63
N ASP A 179 -0.02 9.07 -15.55
CA ASP A 179 -1.03 9.63 -14.63
C ASP A 179 -0.41 10.51 -13.52
N HIS A 180 0.86 10.29 -13.21
CA HIS A 180 1.61 11.03 -12.19
C HIS A 180 3.10 11.11 -12.54
N VAL A 181 3.80 11.98 -11.82
CA VAL A 181 5.26 12.05 -11.83
C VAL A 181 5.77 11.49 -10.51
N ARG A 182 6.74 10.59 -10.59
CA ARG A 182 7.50 10.11 -9.45
C ARG A 182 8.78 10.92 -9.36
N VAL A 183 8.95 11.65 -8.25
CA VAL A 183 10.12 12.49 -8.01
C VAL A 183 11.02 11.82 -7.00
N ARG A 184 12.28 11.59 -7.36
CA ARG A 184 13.32 11.11 -6.44
C ARG A 184 14.04 12.28 -5.82
N LEU A 185 14.15 12.24 -4.50
CA LEU A 185 14.75 13.30 -3.71
C LEU A 185 15.87 12.75 -2.81
N GLU A 186 16.84 13.61 -2.52
CA GLU A 186 17.68 13.47 -1.34
C GLU A 186 17.05 14.27 -0.18
N VAL A 187 16.63 13.59 0.89
CA VAL A 187 16.00 14.19 2.08
C VAL A 187 16.61 13.58 3.34
N CYS A 188 17.00 14.39 4.31
CA CYS A 188 17.59 13.95 5.59
C CYS A 188 18.76 12.97 5.42
N GLY A 189 19.57 13.16 4.38
CA GLY A 189 20.72 12.30 4.06
C GLY A 189 20.36 10.96 3.41
N LYS A 190 19.13 10.78 2.97
CA LYS A 190 18.67 9.61 2.24
C LYS A 190 18.40 9.97 0.77
N ALA A 191 19.10 9.30 -0.15
CA ALA A 191 19.01 9.55 -1.59
C ALA A 191 17.81 8.89 -2.29
N ASP A 192 17.15 7.92 -1.64
CA ASP A 192 16.04 7.15 -2.19
C ASP A 192 14.71 7.52 -1.50
N PHE A 193 14.40 8.80 -1.51
CA PHE A 193 13.12 9.30 -1.03
C PHE A 193 12.24 9.66 -2.22
N PHE A 194 11.06 9.07 -2.30
CA PHE A 194 10.16 9.23 -3.44
C PHE A 194 8.92 10.05 -3.07
N VAL A 195 8.51 10.90 -3.98
CA VAL A 195 7.23 11.62 -3.95
C VAL A 195 6.44 11.24 -5.19
N LYS A 196 5.15 11.00 -5.01
CA LYS A 196 4.22 10.70 -6.09
C LYS A 196 3.28 11.90 -6.25
N GLN A 197 3.48 12.67 -7.31
CA GLN A 197 2.77 13.92 -7.55
C GLN A 197 1.83 13.77 -8.75
N PRO A 198 0.52 14.06 -8.62
CA PRO A 198 -0.37 14.17 -9.77
C PRO A 198 0.16 15.22 -10.76
N ILE A 199 0.04 14.94 -12.07
CA ILE A 199 0.55 15.87 -13.10
C ILE A 199 -0.12 17.25 -13.00
N ALA A 200 -1.42 17.28 -12.65
CA ALA A 200 -2.15 18.54 -12.49
C ALA A 200 -1.66 19.43 -11.33
N GLU A 201 -0.90 18.86 -10.40
CA GLU A 201 -0.37 19.55 -9.23
C GLU A 201 1.15 19.81 -9.36
N LEU A 202 1.75 19.46 -10.48
CA LEU A 202 3.18 19.68 -10.70
C LEU A 202 3.43 21.17 -10.91
N ASP A 203 4.30 21.75 -10.07
CA ASP A 203 4.76 23.13 -10.25
C ASP A 203 5.59 23.21 -11.54
N PRO A 204 5.22 24.07 -12.53
CA PRO A 204 6.00 24.23 -13.75
C PRO A 204 7.44 24.73 -13.54
N ALA A 205 7.76 25.20 -12.32
CA ALA A 205 9.08 25.72 -11.95
C ALA A 205 10.00 24.66 -11.30
N LEU A 206 9.51 23.40 -11.17
CA LEU A 206 10.29 22.29 -10.63
C LEU A 206 11.09 21.56 -11.71
#